data_301417d4189ebdda807847a06423b443
#
_entry.id   301417d4189ebdda807847a06423b443
#
_cell.length_a   1.000
_cell.length_b   1.000
_cell.length_c   1.000
_cell.angle_alpha   90.00
_cell.angle_beta   90.00
_cell.angle_gamma   90.00
#
_symmetry.space_group_name_H-M   'P 1'
#
loop_
_entity.id
_entity.type
_entity.pdbx_description
1 polymer ?
#
loop_
_entity_poly.entity_id
_entity_poly.type
_entity_poly.pdbx_seq_one_letter_code
_entity_poly.pdbx_strand_id
1 'polypeptide(L)'
;TKNQHNELAEVLKAYLAAVVKNPNKKLSTAWQAGFDAILDAYLGKLPETFRYNGKEYTPKTYAKELGLNPDDYVSLTSYTHHPFYEKFAIEVPDNWRWSESYNLPIDELMEVMSKAIDNGYSFAWGADVTEQGFTRDGLGVLVDLEEMNHAGSDFARWFGGTVNRFNLQKAVHRADVPEINPTQEYRQEGYDNKTLTDDHGMTIF
;
A
#
# COMPACT_ATOMS: atom_id res chain seq x y z
N THR A 1 -11.27 -14.62 -11.64
CA THR A 1 -10.08 -15.49 -11.81
C THR A 1 -8.88 -14.67 -12.26
N LYS A 2 -7.64 -15.17 -12.08
CA LYS A 2 -6.41 -14.48 -12.50
C LYS A 2 -6.41 -14.18 -14.02
N ASN A 3 -6.90 -15.11 -14.83
CA ASN A 3 -7.00 -14.92 -16.28
C ASN A 3 -7.99 -13.80 -16.66
N GLN A 4 -9.13 -13.76 -16.01
CA GLN A 4 -10.14 -12.73 -16.22
C GLN A 4 -9.62 -11.34 -15.84
N HIS A 5 -8.84 -11.22 -14.75
CA HIS A 5 -8.21 -9.97 -14.35
C HIS A 5 -7.23 -9.45 -15.42
N ASN A 6 -6.34 -10.30 -15.90
CA ASN A 6 -5.35 -9.92 -16.91
C ASN A 6 -6.04 -9.51 -18.24
N GLU A 7 -7.05 -10.27 -18.66
CA GLU A 7 -7.82 -9.96 -19.85
C GLU A 7 -8.53 -8.60 -19.74
N LEU A 8 -9.22 -8.35 -18.62
CA LEU A 8 -9.86 -7.06 -18.34
C LEU A 8 -8.88 -5.91 -18.40
N ALA A 9 -7.71 -6.05 -17.76
CA ALA A 9 -6.69 -5.01 -17.76
C ALA A 9 -6.22 -4.65 -19.18
N GLU A 10 -5.96 -5.65 -20.03
CA GLU A 10 -5.54 -5.42 -21.41
C GLU A 10 -6.66 -4.82 -22.28
N VAL A 11 -7.90 -5.25 -22.11
CA VAL A 11 -9.06 -4.69 -22.81
C VAL A 11 -9.24 -3.21 -22.43
N LEU A 12 -9.17 -2.86 -21.15
CA LEU A 12 -9.30 -1.48 -20.69
C LEU A 12 -8.15 -0.59 -21.17
N LYS A 13 -6.92 -1.08 -21.17
CA LYS A 13 -5.76 -0.35 -21.75
C LYS A 13 -5.98 -0.07 -23.24
N ALA A 14 -6.40 -1.06 -24.01
CA ALA A 14 -6.65 -0.92 -25.44
C ALA A 14 -7.79 0.08 -25.72
N TYR A 15 -8.87 -0.01 -24.94
CA TYR A 15 -10.01 0.90 -25.02
C TYR A 15 -9.59 2.35 -24.75
N LEU A 16 -8.92 2.60 -23.63
CA LEU A 16 -8.46 3.93 -23.26
C LEU A 16 -7.43 4.49 -24.25
N ALA A 17 -6.52 3.65 -24.74
CA ALA A 17 -5.57 4.06 -25.78
C ALA A 17 -6.28 4.52 -27.06
N ALA A 18 -7.37 3.84 -27.46
CA ALA A 18 -8.19 4.25 -28.62
C ALA A 18 -8.92 5.60 -28.36
N VAL A 19 -9.46 5.77 -27.16
CA VAL A 19 -10.14 7.01 -26.74
C VAL A 19 -9.17 8.20 -26.77
N VAL A 20 -7.96 8.05 -26.24
CA VAL A 20 -6.94 9.10 -26.20
C VAL A 20 -6.40 9.45 -27.59
N LYS A 21 -6.36 8.50 -28.52
CA LYS A 21 -5.92 8.73 -29.90
C LYS A 21 -6.90 9.54 -30.74
N ASN A 22 -8.03 9.98 -30.20
CA ASN A 22 -9.00 10.77 -30.90
C ASN A 22 -8.34 12.00 -31.56
N PRO A 23 -8.38 12.15 -32.91
CA PRO A 23 -7.67 13.21 -33.62
C PRO A 23 -8.19 14.62 -33.27
N ASN A 24 -9.42 14.73 -32.86
CA ASN A 24 -10.04 16.00 -32.48
C ASN A 24 -9.62 16.53 -31.11
N LYS A 25 -8.84 15.78 -30.35
CA LYS A 25 -8.40 16.10 -28.97
C LYS A 25 -9.53 16.54 -28.03
N LYS A 26 -10.76 16.14 -28.35
CA LYS A 26 -11.97 16.34 -27.53
C LYS A 26 -12.61 14.98 -27.30
N LEU A 27 -12.90 14.69 -26.05
CA LEU A 27 -13.59 13.48 -25.67
C LEU A 27 -15.10 13.72 -25.62
N SER A 28 -15.88 12.75 -26.09
CA SER A 28 -17.33 12.70 -25.80
C SER A 28 -17.53 12.06 -24.43
N THR A 29 -18.70 12.21 -23.82
CA THR A 29 -19.06 11.51 -22.58
C THR A 29 -19.30 10.01 -22.79
N ALA A 30 -19.44 9.55 -24.04
CA ALA A 30 -19.72 8.16 -24.36
C ALA A 30 -18.57 7.20 -23.97
N TRP A 31 -17.32 7.69 -23.91
CA TRP A 31 -16.19 6.83 -23.51
C TRP A 31 -16.35 6.29 -22.08
N GLN A 32 -16.89 7.09 -21.18
CA GLN A 32 -17.11 6.68 -19.80
C GLN A 32 -18.16 5.56 -19.73
N ALA A 33 -19.29 5.73 -20.41
CA ALA A 33 -20.32 4.70 -20.48
C ALA A 33 -19.80 3.40 -21.10
N GLY A 34 -18.93 3.49 -22.13
CA GLY A 34 -18.27 2.33 -22.71
C GLY A 34 -17.30 1.64 -21.76
N PHE A 35 -16.54 2.40 -21.00
CA PHE A 35 -15.65 1.88 -19.96
C PHE A 35 -16.42 1.14 -18.85
N ASP A 36 -17.49 1.76 -18.34
CA ASP A 36 -18.37 1.15 -17.33
C ASP A 36 -19.05 -0.13 -17.86
N ALA A 37 -19.47 -0.16 -19.13
CA ALA A 37 -20.04 -1.35 -19.73
C ALA A 37 -19.04 -2.51 -19.83
N ILE A 38 -17.76 -2.24 -20.08
CA ILE A 38 -16.70 -3.26 -20.05
C ILE A 38 -16.52 -3.78 -18.62
N LEU A 39 -16.47 -2.90 -17.63
CA LEU A 39 -16.40 -3.30 -16.22
C LEU A 39 -17.60 -4.18 -15.83
N ASP A 40 -18.81 -3.77 -16.17
CA ASP A 40 -20.03 -4.53 -15.91
C ASP A 40 -20.03 -5.92 -16.55
N ALA A 41 -19.47 -6.05 -17.75
CA ALA A 41 -19.37 -7.33 -18.45
C ALA A 41 -18.42 -8.31 -17.76
N TYR A 42 -17.30 -7.83 -17.20
CA TYR A 42 -16.29 -8.65 -16.55
C TYR A 42 -16.53 -8.87 -15.06
N LEU A 43 -17.02 -7.87 -14.36
CA LEU A 43 -17.18 -7.87 -12.91
C LEU A 43 -18.62 -8.11 -12.46
N GLY A 44 -19.57 -7.95 -13.37
CA GLY A 44 -20.99 -7.90 -13.07
C GLY A 44 -21.45 -6.49 -12.66
N LYS A 45 -22.74 -6.24 -12.85
CA LYS A 45 -23.33 -4.96 -12.42
C LYS A 45 -23.35 -4.85 -10.92
N LEU A 46 -23.11 -3.64 -10.40
CA LEU A 46 -23.29 -3.35 -8.99
C LEU A 46 -24.77 -3.61 -8.61
N PRO A 47 -25.04 -4.49 -7.65
CA PRO A 47 -26.41 -4.78 -7.25
C PRO A 47 -27.02 -3.59 -6.51
N GLU A 48 -28.26 -3.23 -6.89
CA GLU A 48 -29.03 -2.25 -6.11
C GLU A 48 -29.49 -2.89 -4.78
N THR A 49 -29.95 -4.13 -4.86
CA THR A 49 -30.31 -4.96 -3.70
C THR A 49 -29.78 -6.38 -3.86
N PHE A 50 -29.62 -7.07 -2.72
CA PHE A 50 -29.27 -8.49 -2.68
C PHE A 50 -29.93 -9.17 -1.46
N ARG A 51 -30.00 -10.51 -1.50
CA ARG A 51 -30.52 -11.29 -0.38
C ARG A 51 -29.43 -12.05 0.34
N TYR A 52 -29.42 -11.92 1.66
CA TYR A 52 -28.54 -12.68 2.54
C TYR A 52 -29.32 -13.16 3.77
N ASN A 53 -29.22 -14.44 4.09
CA ASN A 53 -29.96 -15.09 5.19
C ASN A 53 -31.47 -14.78 5.17
N GLY A 54 -32.09 -14.79 3.97
CA GLY A 54 -33.53 -14.56 3.82
C GLY A 54 -33.99 -13.10 3.88
N LYS A 55 -33.11 -12.17 4.22
CA LYS A 55 -33.39 -10.72 4.33
C LYS A 55 -32.81 -10.00 3.09
N GLU A 56 -33.52 -8.98 2.64
CA GLU A 56 -33.08 -8.14 1.52
C GLU A 56 -32.32 -6.92 2.04
N TYR A 57 -31.22 -6.58 1.36
CA TYR A 57 -30.34 -5.48 1.70
C TYR A 57 -29.97 -4.67 0.48
N THR A 58 -29.71 -3.38 0.66
CA THR A 58 -28.79 -2.63 -0.19
C THR A 58 -27.36 -2.78 0.35
N PRO A 59 -26.30 -2.49 -0.43
CA PRO A 59 -24.93 -2.49 0.11
C PRO A 59 -24.76 -1.63 1.37
N LYS A 60 -25.40 -0.44 1.40
CA LYS A 60 -25.35 0.47 2.55
C LYS A 60 -26.08 -0.07 3.78
N THR A 61 -27.26 -0.67 3.62
CA THR A 61 -28.00 -1.23 4.76
C THR A 61 -27.31 -2.46 5.33
N TYR A 62 -26.62 -3.23 4.48
CA TYR A 62 -25.82 -4.37 4.95
C TYR A 62 -24.58 -3.93 5.72
N ALA A 63 -23.86 -2.92 5.21
CA ALA A 63 -22.72 -2.34 5.93
C ALA A 63 -23.15 -1.84 7.33
N LYS A 64 -24.30 -1.16 7.42
CA LYS A 64 -24.86 -0.72 8.71
C LYS A 64 -25.22 -1.88 9.63
N GLU A 65 -25.78 -2.98 9.11
CA GLU A 65 -26.08 -4.16 9.90
C GLU A 65 -24.81 -4.86 10.43
N LEU A 66 -23.72 -4.79 9.67
CA LEU A 66 -22.39 -5.25 10.11
C LEU A 66 -21.72 -4.30 11.12
N GLY A 67 -22.35 -3.19 11.46
CA GLY A 67 -21.77 -2.18 12.37
C GLY A 67 -20.65 -1.34 11.72
N LEU A 68 -20.54 -1.36 10.39
CA LEU A 68 -19.52 -0.59 9.68
C LEU A 68 -19.98 0.87 9.55
N ASN A 69 -19.27 1.76 10.22
CA ASN A 69 -19.46 3.20 10.11
C ASN A 69 -18.18 3.83 9.55
N PRO A 70 -18.21 4.46 8.36
CA PRO A 70 -17.02 5.10 7.78
C PRO A 70 -16.38 6.16 8.67
N ASP A 71 -17.16 6.80 9.54
CA ASP A 71 -16.68 7.86 10.45
C ASP A 71 -15.81 7.31 11.59
N ASP A 72 -15.82 5.99 11.82
CA ASP A 72 -14.98 5.32 12.82
C ASP A 72 -13.55 5.04 12.30
N TYR A 73 -13.30 5.34 11.02
CA TYR A 73 -12.01 5.07 10.39
C TYR A 73 -11.26 6.36 10.09
N VAL A 74 -9.97 6.33 10.33
CA VAL A 74 -9.06 7.42 9.99
C VAL A 74 -7.88 6.89 9.20
N SER A 75 -7.48 7.62 8.17
CA SER A 75 -6.23 7.38 7.45
C SER A 75 -5.11 8.19 8.11
N LEU A 76 -4.00 7.54 8.43
CA LEU A 76 -2.83 8.14 9.07
C LEU A 76 -1.62 8.02 8.16
N THR A 77 -0.73 8.99 8.27
CA THR A 77 0.57 8.99 7.56
C THR A 77 1.62 9.76 8.36
N SER A 78 2.86 9.77 7.89
CA SER A 78 3.96 10.47 8.53
C SER A 78 4.94 11.01 7.49
N TYR A 79 4.85 12.31 7.18
CA TYR A 79 5.74 13.00 6.24
C TYR A 79 6.02 14.44 6.69
N THR A 80 7.22 14.95 6.43
CA THR A 80 7.66 16.30 6.88
C THR A 80 7.37 17.41 5.89
N HIS A 81 7.03 17.11 4.64
CA HIS A 81 6.72 18.12 3.62
C HIS A 81 5.34 18.76 3.79
N HIS A 82 4.52 18.24 4.71
CA HIS A 82 3.30 18.88 5.20
C HIS A 82 3.33 19.02 6.73
N PRO A 83 2.59 19.99 7.30
CA PRO A 83 2.53 20.14 8.76
C PRO A 83 2.01 18.88 9.45
N PHE A 84 2.58 18.55 10.60
CA PHE A 84 2.00 17.53 11.46
C PHE A 84 0.68 17.99 12.09
N TYR A 85 -0.17 17.05 12.44
CA TYR A 85 -1.49 17.24 13.03
C TYR A 85 -2.51 17.90 12.10
N GLU A 86 -2.24 17.88 10.81
CA GLU A 86 -3.15 18.34 9.75
C GLU A 86 -3.42 17.21 8.75
N LYS A 87 -4.47 17.38 7.95
CA LYS A 87 -4.78 16.44 6.85
C LYS A 87 -4.21 16.96 5.55
N PHE A 88 -3.67 16.05 4.76
CA PHE A 88 -3.27 16.32 3.38
C PHE A 88 -3.45 15.09 2.50
N ALA A 89 -3.55 15.29 1.21
CA ALA A 89 -3.56 14.22 0.23
C ALA A 89 -2.12 13.86 -0.15
N ILE A 90 -1.69 12.62 0.09
CA ILE A 90 -0.35 12.15 -0.31
C ILE A 90 -0.23 12.23 -1.84
N GLU A 91 0.77 12.93 -2.34
CA GLU A 91 0.98 13.23 -3.76
C GLU A 91 1.67 12.07 -4.49
N VAL A 92 0.98 10.95 -4.59
CA VAL A 92 1.41 9.76 -5.32
C VAL A 92 0.37 9.37 -6.39
N PRO A 93 0.79 8.78 -7.53
CA PRO A 93 -0.12 8.49 -8.64
C PRO A 93 -1.27 7.56 -8.32
N ASP A 94 -1.11 6.66 -7.36
CA ASP A 94 -2.13 5.72 -6.93
C ASP A 94 -3.17 6.33 -5.98
N ASN A 95 -2.88 7.49 -5.34
CA ASN A 95 -3.88 8.29 -4.63
C ASN A 95 -4.76 9.09 -5.62
N TRP A 96 -5.31 8.41 -6.64
CA TRP A 96 -6.12 9.03 -7.69
C TRP A 96 -7.41 9.70 -7.18
N ARG A 97 -7.86 9.35 -5.98
CA ARG A 97 -9.03 9.96 -5.33
C ARG A 97 -8.69 11.22 -4.54
N TRP A 98 -7.43 11.56 -4.40
CA TRP A 98 -6.96 12.63 -3.52
C TRP A 98 -7.47 12.46 -2.09
N SER A 99 -7.52 11.22 -1.62
CA SER A 99 -7.91 10.92 -0.24
C SER A 99 -6.89 11.51 0.72
N GLU A 100 -7.40 12.15 1.77
CA GLU A 100 -6.57 12.78 2.78
C GLU A 100 -6.23 11.82 3.90
N SER A 101 -5.01 11.95 4.42
CA SER A 101 -4.53 11.26 5.61
C SER A 101 -4.13 12.28 6.68
N TYR A 102 -4.35 11.96 7.94
CA TYR A 102 -3.91 12.77 9.05
C TYR A 102 -2.42 12.51 9.31
N ASN A 103 -1.64 13.58 9.34
CA ASN A 103 -0.18 13.52 9.40
C ASN A 103 0.31 13.53 10.85
N LEU A 104 1.09 12.54 11.23
CA LEU A 104 1.67 12.42 12.57
C LEU A 104 3.20 12.32 12.49
N PRO A 105 3.93 12.75 13.53
CA PRO A 105 5.32 12.33 13.68
C PRO A 105 5.45 10.81 13.67
N ILE A 106 6.57 10.28 13.16
CA ILE A 106 6.73 8.83 12.98
C ILE A 106 6.59 8.04 14.28
N ASP A 107 7.12 8.57 15.38
CA ASP A 107 7.05 7.91 16.69
C ASP A 107 5.61 7.84 17.21
N GLU A 108 4.83 8.91 17.01
CA GLU A 108 3.40 8.92 17.38
C GLU A 108 2.57 7.99 16.49
N LEU A 109 2.87 7.92 15.19
CA LEU A 109 2.23 6.97 14.29
C LEU A 109 2.48 5.52 14.76
N MET A 110 3.72 5.18 15.10
CA MET A 110 4.09 3.85 15.62
C MET A 110 3.42 3.56 16.97
N GLU A 111 3.30 4.55 17.84
CA GLU A 111 2.59 4.42 19.12
C GLU A 111 1.09 4.14 18.90
N VAL A 112 0.44 4.85 17.96
CA VAL A 112 -0.96 4.61 17.61
C VAL A 112 -1.16 3.21 17.04
N MET A 113 -0.28 2.75 16.15
CA MET A 113 -0.32 1.40 15.60
C MET A 113 -0.21 0.34 16.71
N SER A 114 0.75 0.48 17.61
CA SER A 114 0.94 -0.44 18.74
C SER A 114 -0.28 -0.44 19.67
N LYS A 115 -0.77 0.73 20.04
CA LYS A 115 -1.96 0.86 20.89
C LYS A 115 -3.23 0.30 20.24
N ALA A 116 -3.37 0.40 18.92
CA ALA A 116 -4.49 -0.21 18.22
C ALA A 116 -4.51 -1.72 18.43
N ILE A 117 -3.37 -2.39 18.21
CA ILE A 117 -3.24 -3.84 18.41
C ILE A 117 -3.48 -4.22 19.89
N ASP A 118 -2.87 -3.51 20.83
CA ASP A 118 -3.02 -3.76 22.27
C ASP A 118 -4.48 -3.65 22.74
N ASN A 119 -5.28 -2.82 22.06
CA ASN A 119 -6.71 -2.65 22.33
C ASN A 119 -7.61 -3.56 21.47
N GLY A 120 -7.05 -4.49 20.71
CA GLY A 120 -7.78 -5.45 19.91
C GLY A 120 -8.33 -4.90 18.58
N TYR A 121 -7.81 -3.78 18.10
CA TYR A 121 -8.15 -3.24 16.79
C TYR A 121 -7.16 -3.73 15.74
N SER A 122 -7.67 -4.08 14.58
CA SER A 122 -6.87 -4.30 13.38
C SER A 122 -6.84 -3.02 12.53
N PHE A 123 -5.80 -2.88 11.70
CA PHE A 123 -5.71 -1.77 10.74
C PHE A 123 -5.17 -2.23 9.38
N ALA A 124 -5.50 -1.48 8.33
CA ALA A 124 -4.89 -1.65 7.04
C ALA A 124 -3.57 -0.87 7.00
N TRP A 125 -2.51 -1.51 6.53
CA TRP A 125 -1.17 -0.94 6.42
C TRP A 125 -0.67 -1.03 4.98
N GLY A 126 -0.38 0.12 4.38
CA GLY A 126 0.37 0.23 3.12
C GLY A 126 1.86 0.25 3.43
N ALA A 127 2.61 -0.64 2.80
CA ALA A 127 4.04 -0.79 3.02
C ALA A 127 4.77 -1.16 1.74
N ASP A 128 6.07 -0.89 1.72
CA ASP A 128 7.00 -1.36 0.71
C ASP A 128 7.49 -2.77 1.07
N VAL A 129 6.91 -3.78 0.43
CA VAL A 129 7.34 -5.18 0.62
C VAL A 129 8.44 -5.59 -0.36
N THR A 130 8.84 -4.70 -1.27
CA THR A 130 10.00 -4.91 -2.16
C THR A 130 11.31 -4.59 -1.47
N GLU A 131 11.28 -3.94 -0.31
CA GLU A 131 12.42 -3.76 0.56
C GLU A 131 13.15 -5.08 0.81
N GLN A 132 14.48 -5.03 0.75
CA GLN A 132 15.30 -6.25 0.76
C GLN A 132 15.20 -7.01 2.08
N GLY A 133 14.97 -6.32 3.18
CA GLY A 133 14.81 -6.89 4.51
C GLY A 133 13.40 -7.33 4.84
N PHE A 134 12.44 -7.16 3.92
CA PHE A 134 11.08 -7.67 4.11
C PHE A 134 10.99 -9.14 3.73
N THR A 135 10.69 -10.02 4.68
CA THR A 135 10.68 -11.47 4.49
C THR A 135 9.25 -12.03 4.42
N ARG A 136 9.10 -13.19 3.78
CA ARG A 136 7.79 -13.84 3.65
C ARG A 136 7.27 -14.47 4.95
N ASP A 137 8.14 -14.65 5.91
CA ASP A 137 7.85 -15.24 7.22
C ASP A 137 7.64 -14.20 8.33
N GLY A 138 7.42 -12.95 7.93
CA GLY A 138 6.89 -11.91 8.82
C GLY A 138 7.95 -11.04 9.50
N LEU A 139 9.20 -11.07 9.02
CA LEU A 139 10.22 -10.15 9.48
C LEU A 139 10.37 -8.97 8.50
N GLY A 140 10.43 -7.75 9.03
CA GLY A 140 10.78 -6.54 8.30
C GLY A 140 11.94 -5.86 9.03
N VAL A 141 13.14 -5.92 8.46
CA VAL A 141 14.37 -5.41 9.06
C VAL A 141 15.06 -4.47 8.08
N LEU A 142 15.29 -3.23 8.50
CA LEU A 142 16.17 -2.32 7.77
C LEU A 142 17.62 -2.62 8.14
N VAL A 143 18.31 -3.27 7.22
CA VAL A 143 19.69 -3.71 7.45
C VAL A 143 20.66 -2.62 7.11
N ASP A 144 21.62 -2.35 8.00
CA ASP A 144 22.76 -1.49 7.71
C ASP A 144 23.74 -2.20 6.79
N LEU A 145 23.62 -1.92 5.50
CA LEU A 145 24.48 -2.52 4.47
C LEU A 145 25.94 -2.03 4.54
N GLU A 146 26.18 -0.84 5.05
CA GLU A 146 27.54 -0.30 5.22
C GLU A 146 28.24 -1.04 6.36
N GLU A 147 27.55 -1.20 7.49
CA GLU A 147 28.05 -1.98 8.61
C GLU A 147 28.25 -3.45 8.23
N MET A 148 27.29 -4.06 7.52
CA MET A 148 27.41 -5.44 7.03
C MET A 148 28.61 -5.65 6.11
N ASN A 149 28.89 -4.70 5.24
CA ASN A 149 29.97 -4.79 4.24
C ASN A 149 31.30 -4.27 4.77
N HIS A 150 31.35 -3.76 5.98
CA HIS A 150 32.59 -3.27 6.56
C HIS A 150 33.67 -4.37 6.57
N ALA A 151 34.87 -4.03 6.08
CA ALA A 151 35.97 -4.96 6.00
C ALA A 151 36.35 -5.49 7.40
N GLY A 152 36.16 -6.78 7.60
CA GLY A 152 36.39 -7.44 8.89
C GLY A 152 35.12 -7.80 9.66
N SER A 153 33.96 -7.34 9.21
CA SER A 153 32.68 -7.79 9.80
C SER A 153 32.51 -9.30 9.60
N ASP A 154 31.81 -9.94 10.52
CA ASP A 154 31.49 -11.37 10.39
C ASP A 154 30.62 -11.64 9.15
N PHE A 155 29.76 -10.68 8.77
CA PHE A 155 28.97 -10.74 7.56
C PHE A 155 29.82 -10.72 6.30
N ALA A 156 30.83 -9.83 6.21
CA ALA A 156 31.76 -9.81 5.08
C ALA A 156 32.54 -11.11 4.95
N ARG A 157 32.88 -11.77 6.05
CA ARG A 157 33.55 -13.07 6.08
C ARG A 157 32.65 -14.20 5.62
N TRP A 158 31.39 -14.23 6.06
CA TRP A 158 30.44 -15.31 5.77
C TRP A 158 29.84 -15.23 4.37
N PHE A 159 29.62 -14.02 3.86
CA PHE A 159 28.92 -13.78 2.58
C PHE A 159 29.82 -13.33 1.45
N GLY A 160 31.15 -13.31 1.65
CA GLY A 160 32.12 -13.03 0.58
C GLY A 160 32.15 -11.59 0.10
N GLY A 161 31.71 -10.62 0.94
CA GLY A 161 31.78 -9.18 0.64
C GLY A 161 30.76 -8.68 -0.37
N THR A 162 29.84 -9.50 -0.85
CA THR A 162 28.76 -9.08 -1.75
C THR A 162 27.42 -9.45 -1.13
N VAL A 163 26.69 -8.44 -0.62
CA VAL A 163 25.33 -8.63 -0.14
C VAL A 163 24.40 -8.65 -1.33
N ASN A 164 23.79 -9.80 -1.60
CA ASN A 164 22.69 -9.93 -2.54
C ASN A 164 21.40 -10.22 -1.76
N ARG A 165 20.25 -10.05 -2.42
CA ARG A 165 18.92 -10.26 -1.81
C ARG A 165 18.80 -11.60 -1.07
N PHE A 166 19.39 -12.66 -1.61
CA PHE A 166 19.31 -14.00 -1.01
C PHE A 166 20.11 -14.08 0.30
N ASN A 167 21.30 -13.50 0.33
CA ASN A 167 22.15 -13.45 1.53
C ASN A 167 21.53 -12.55 2.59
N LEU A 168 20.94 -11.43 2.19
CA LEU A 168 20.26 -10.53 3.07
C LEU A 168 19.05 -11.19 3.75
N GLN A 169 18.21 -11.89 2.99
CA GLN A 169 17.08 -12.62 3.55
C GLN A 169 17.48 -13.72 4.55
N LYS A 170 18.67 -14.27 4.42
CA LYS A 170 19.22 -15.16 5.45
C LYS A 170 19.77 -14.41 6.65
N ALA A 171 20.37 -13.26 6.43
CA ALA A 171 20.96 -12.44 7.48
C ALA A 171 19.90 -11.89 8.44
N VAL A 172 18.74 -11.45 7.95
CA VAL A 172 17.66 -10.88 8.79
C VAL A 172 17.09 -11.83 9.84
N HIS A 173 17.35 -13.15 9.72
CA HIS A 173 16.97 -14.13 10.74
C HIS A 173 18.00 -14.24 11.87
N ARG A 174 19.10 -13.53 11.80
CA ARG A 174 20.15 -13.57 12.83
C ARG A 174 19.91 -12.42 13.81
N ALA A 175 20.07 -12.74 15.08
CA ALA A 175 19.90 -11.75 16.16
C ALA A 175 21.00 -10.66 16.18
N ASP A 176 22.09 -10.86 15.45
CA ASP A 176 23.25 -9.98 15.38
C ASP A 176 23.37 -9.21 14.06
N VAL A 177 22.29 -9.18 13.24
CA VAL A 177 22.29 -8.36 12.04
C VAL A 177 22.30 -6.87 12.42
N PRO A 178 23.17 -6.06 11.82
CA PRO A 178 23.15 -4.62 12.09
C PRO A 178 21.90 -3.99 11.47
N GLU A 179 21.14 -3.28 12.29
CA GLU A 179 19.87 -2.67 11.91
C GLU A 179 19.96 -1.15 11.90
N ILE A 180 19.34 -0.52 10.89
CA ILE A 180 19.07 0.91 10.89
C ILE A 180 17.74 1.12 11.63
N ASN A 181 17.76 2.01 12.62
CA ASN A 181 16.53 2.51 13.20
C ASN A 181 15.99 3.66 12.31
N PRO A 182 14.91 3.48 11.58
CA PRO A 182 14.41 4.49 10.64
C PRO A 182 13.96 5.75 11.37
N THR A 183 14.53 6.89 10.97
CA THR A 183 14.12 8.20 11.48
C THR A 183 13.04 8.82 10.60
N GLN A 184 12.47 9.93 11.07
CA GLN A 184 11.53 10.73 10.28
C GLN A 184 12.17 11.23 8.98
N GLU A 185 13.44 11.62 9.03
CA GLU A 185 14.22 12.10 7.88
C GLU A 185 14.47 10.97 6.88
N TYR A 186 14.86 9.79 7.36
CA TYR A 186 15.04 8.60 6.51
C TYR A 186 13.77 8.28 5.71
N ARG A 187 12.60 8.29 6.38
CA ARG A 187 11.31 8.07 5.73
C ARG A 187 11.01 9.16 4.69
N GLN A 188 11.25 10.43 5.01
CA GLN A 188 11.01 11.54 4.10
C GLN A 188 11.94 11.48 2.89
N GLU A 189 13.21 11.22 3.09
CA GLU A 189 14.19 11.07 2.00
C GLU A 189 13.78 9.95 1.03
N GLY A 190 13.35 8.80 1.57
CA GLY A 190 12.87 7.69 0.75
C GLY A 190 11.64 8.04 -0.08
N TYR A 191 10.72 8.84 0.47
CA TYR A 191 9.57 9.37 -0.27
C TYR A 191 10.01 10.34 -1.38
N ASP A 192 10.91 11.28 -1.08
CA ASP A 192 11.33 12.32 -2.01
C ASP A 192 12.12 11.74 -3.20
N ASN A 193 13.00 10.79 -2.94
CA ASN A 193 13.84 10.14 -3.96
C ASN A 193 13.16 8.91 -4.61
N LYS A 194 11.96 8.54 -4.16
CA LYS A 194 11.15 7.41 -4.67
C LYS A 194 11.79 6.03 -4.46
N THR A 195 12.59 5.89 -3.43
CA THR A 195 13.15 4.58 -3.03
C THR A 195 12.25 3.83 -2.05
N LEU A 196 11.36 4.53 -1.35
CA LEU A 196 10.34 3.92 -0.48
C LEU A 196 8.96 4.20 -1.08
N THR A 197 8.22 3.14 -1.41
CA THR A 197 6.87 3.20 -1.97
C THR A 197 5.96 2.24 -1.23
N ASP A 198 4.66 2.52 -1.21
CA ASP A 198 3.67 1.56 -0.74
C ASP A 198 3.19 0.71 -1.93
N ASP A 199 3.73 -0.46 -2.08
CA ASP A 199 3.38 -1.39 -3.15
C ASP A 199 2.47 -2.54 -2.70
N HIS A 200 2.18 -2.63 -1.41
CA HIS A 200 1.37 -3.69 -0.85
C HIS A 200 0.51 -3.24 0.33
N GLY A 201 -0.77 -3.65 0.30
CA GLY A 201 -1.70 -3.45 1.41
C GLY A 201 -1.88 -4.72 2.24
N MET A 202 -1.75 -4.61 3.56
CA MET A 202 -1.86 -5.71 4.51
C MET A 202 -2.81 -5.36 5.64
N THR A 203 -3.41 -6.38 6.27
CA THR A 203 -4.13 -6.22 7.52
C THR A 203 -3.24 -6.65 8.67
N ILE A 204 -3.07 -5.78 9.64
CA ILE A 204 -2.32 -6.04 10.87
C ILE A 204 -3.31 -6.26 12.00
N PHE A 205 -3.09 -7.31 12.79
CA PHE A 205 -3.95 -7.70 13.92
C PHE A 205 -3.13 -8.36 15.04
#